data_bb0c3cacadf5ebec6a34d3f9799b1416
#
_entry.id   bb0c3cacadf5ebec6a34d3f9799b1416
#
_cell.length_a   1.000
_cell.length_b   1.000
_cell.length_c   1.000
_cell.angle_alpha   90.00
_cell.angle_beta   90.00
_cell.angle_gamma   90.00
#
_symmetry.space_group_name_H-M   'P 1'
#
loop_
_entity.id
_entity.type
_entity.pdbx_description
1 polymer ?
#
loop_
_entity_poly.entity_id
_entity_poly.type
_entity_poly.pdbx_seq_one_letter_code
_entity_poly.pdbx_strand_id
1 'polypeptide(L)'
;MNSFLQLKNISKHFNTRKKIKVLKNLSYNFDKGKMYALMGPSGSGKSTLLNLMSLIDRPSIGSIQFDKNIVNFDNNKKNDLFRAKNIGIVYQENNLLSDFTALENVYLANLSIDNDKEAASTKAKTLLKKIGLSNRLNHFPSQLSGGECQRVSIARAIINDPEIILADEPTGSLDLNTAKEIFQLLNNQKNPNRLIIFATHNRFFADKADCLLEMTNGSVKTINV
;
A
#
# COMPACT_ATOMS: atom_id res chain seq x y z
N MET A 1 -18.01 16.71 4.45
CA MET A 1 -16.92 16.20 3.59
C MET A 1 -17.23 14.75 3.25
N ASN A 2 -17.22 14.40 1.97
CA ASN A 2 -17.48 13.00 1.58
C ASN A 2 -16.16 12.23 1.72
N SER A 3 -16.06 11.37 2.73
CA SER A 3 -14.91 10.49 2.92
C SER A 3 -14.81 9.50 1.74
N PHE A 4 -13.58 9.27 1.25
CA PHE A 4 -13.31 8.43 0.09
C PHE A 4 -13.29 6.94 0.45
N LEU A 5 -12.60 6.57 1.51
CA LEU A 5 -12.55 5.21 2.04
C LEU A 5 -13.19 5.19 3.42
N GLN A 6 -14.22 4.37 3.61
CA GLN A 6 -14.92 4.23 4.87
C GLN A 6 -14.83 2.78 5.37
N LEU A 7 -14.45 2.64 6.61
CA LEU A 7 -14.48 1.40 7.36
C LEU A 7 -15.64 1.49 8.37
N LYS A 8 -16.57 0.53 8.33
CA LYS A 8 -17.74 0.52 9.22
C LYS A 8 -17.78 -0.77 10.03
N ASN A 9 -17.60 -0.65 11.35
CA ASN A 9 -17.68 -1.74 12.32
C ASN A 9 -16.80 -2.97 11.96
N ILE A 10 -15.61 -2.70 11.41
CA ILE A 10 -14.69 -3.74 10.94
C ILE A 10 -14.19 -4.57 12.12
N SER A 11 -14.44 -5.87 12.04
CA SER A 11 -13.80 -6.85 12.91
C SER A 11 -13.14 -7.92 12.05
N LYS A 12 -11.95 -8.35 12.47
CA LYS A 12 -11.22 -9.45 11.83
C LYS A 12 -10.77 -10.44 12.88
N HIS A 13 -11.09 -11.70 12.66
CA HIS A 13 -10.59 -12.81 13.45
C HIS A 13 -10.08 -13.93 12.54
N PHE A 14 -9.09 -14.62 13.02
CA PHE A 14 -8.53 -15.82 12.39
C PHE A 14 -8.91 -17.03 13.23
N ASN A 15 -9.43 -18.05 12.57
CA ASN A 15 -9.75 -19.33 13.19
C ASN A 15 -8.50 -20.23 13.12
N THR A 16 -7.68 -20.15 14.17
CA THR A 16 -6.58 -21.08 14.44
C THR A 16 -7.04 -22.06 15.53
N ARG A 17 -6.14 -22.75 16.22
CA ARG A 17 -6.49 -23.57 17.41
C ARG A 17 -7.28 -22.78 18.46
N LYS A 18 -7.08 -21.45 18.52
CA LYS A 18 -7.90 -20.50 19.30
C LYS A 18 -8.31 -19.36 18.38
N LYS A 19 -9.55 -18.86 18.53
CA LYS A 19 -10.06 -17.71 17.78
C LYS A 19 -9.28 -16.45 18.22
N ILE A 20 -8.46 -15.89 17.31
CA ILE A 20 -7.66 -14.69 17.57
C ILE A 20 -8.41 -13.51 16.94
N LYS A 21 -8.86 -12.56 17.77
CA LYS A 21 -9.47 -11.30 17.30
C LYS A 21 -8.36 -10.25 17.11
N VAL A 22 -8.09 -9.89 15.87
CA VAL A 22 -7.06 -8.91 15.51
C VAL A 22 -7.63 -7.50 15.41
N LEU A 23 -8.80 -7.34 14.77
CA LEU A 23 -9.51 -6.06 14.69
C LEU A 23 -10.84 -6.16 15.44
N LYS A 24 -11.23 -5.08 16.14
CA LYS A 24 -12.36 -5.08 17.05
C LYS A 24 -13.24 -3.85 16.81
N ASN A 25 -14.32 -4.03 16.05
CA ASN A 25 -15.34 -3.00 15.80
C ASN A 25 -14.76 -1.64 15.37
N LEU A 26 -13.79 -1.67 14.45
CA LEU A 26 -13.08 -0.48 13.99
C LEU A 26 -13.93 0.25 12.96
N SER A 27 -14.15 1.55 13.20
CA SER A 27 -14.76 2.44 12.22
C SER A 27 -13.86 3.65 12.01
N TYR A 28 -13.57 3.98 10.76
CA TYR A 28 -12.74 5.13 10.41
C TYR A 28 -13.04 5.60 8.98
N ASN A 29 -12.83 6.90 8.74
CA ASN A 29 -13.03 7.53 7.44
C ASN A 29 -11.74 8.18 6.96
N PHE A 30 -11.32 7.87 5.73
CA PHE A 30 -10.14 8.44 5.09
C PHE A 30 -10.55 9.34 3.93
N ASP A 31 -9.88 10.49 3.81
CA ASP A 31 -10.11 11.47 2.77
C ASP A 31 -9.03 11.38 1.68
N LYS A 32 -9.39 11.68 0.42
CA LYS A 32 -8.41 11.95 -0.65
C LYS A 32 -7.57 13.19 -0.33
N GLY A 33 -6.42 13.29 -0.98
CA GLY A 33 -5.51 14.43 -0.81
C GLY A 33 -4.69 14.39 0.47
N LYS A 34 -4.84 13.36 1.29
CA LYS A 34 -4.15 13.23 2.57
C LYS A 34 -3.25 11.99 2.63
N MET A 35 -2.16 12.13 3.39
CA MET A 35 -1.28 11.05 3.81
C MET A 35 -1.51 10.73 5.28
N TYR A 36 -1.82 9.47 5.57
CA TYR A 36 -2.06 8.96 6.92
C TYR A 36 -0.90 8.06 7.35
N ALA A 37 -0.34 8.31 8.51
CA ALA A 37 0.58 7.40 9.16
C ALA A 37 -0.16 6.53 10.18
N LEU A 38 -0.06 5.22 10.06
CA LEU A 38 -0.63 4.25 10.99
C LEU A 38 0.48 3.71 11.89
N MET A 39 0.53 4.17 13.13
CA MET A 39 1.46 3.72 14.15
C MET A 39 0.85 2.68 15.09
N GLY A 40 1.69 1.95 15.79
CA GLY A 40 1.29 1.00 16.81
C GLY A 40 2.33 -0.12 16.96
N PRO A 41 2.30 -0.86 18.10
CA PRO A 41 3.24 -1.94 18.35
C PRO A 41 3.11 -3.07 17.33
N SER A 42 4.12 -3.93 17.25
CA SER A 42 4.03 -5.16 16.46
C SER A 42 2.84 -6.00 16.93
N GLY A 43 2.12 -6.61 15.99
CA GLY A 43 0.92 -7.40 16.28
C GLY A 43 -0.35 -6.58 16.58
N SER A 44 -0.32 -5.24 16.54
CA SER A 44 -1.54 -4.42 16.76
C SER A 44 -2.59 -4.55 15.67
N GLY A 45 -2.24 -5.13 14.49
CA GLY A 45 -3.14 -5.38 13.37
C GLY A 45 -2.96 -4.43 12.18
N LYS A 46 -1.88 -3.63 12.12
CA LYS A 46 -1.62 -2.68 11.01
C LYS A 46 -1.65 -3.35 9.64
N SER A 47 -0.83 -4.38 9.45
CA SER A 47 -0.78 -5.15 8.19
C SER A 47 -2.13 -5.81 7.87
N THR A 48 -2.84 -6.31 8.89
CA THR A 48 -4.20 -6.84 8.70
C THR A 48 -5.16 -5.77 8.20
N LEU A 49 -5.10 -4.57 8.77
CA LEU A 49 -5.94 -3.45 8.33
C LEU A 49 -5.60 -3.04 6.90
N LEU A 50 -4.31 -2.93 6.55
CA LEU A 50 -3.87 -2.65 5.17
C LEU A 50 -4.34 -3.73 4.19
N ASN A 51 -4.27 -5.01 4.55
CA ASN A 51 -4.76 -6.12 3.72
C ASN A 51 -6.28 -6.08 3.49
N LEU A 52 -7.05 -5.63 4.47
CA LEU A 52 -8.49 -5.43 4.28
C LEU A 52 -8.77 -4.25 3.35
N MET A 53 -8.09 -3.12 3.55
CA MET A 53 -8.23 -1.92 2.69
C MET A 53 -7.74 -2.17 1.27
N SER A 54 -6.78 -3.08 1.07
CA SER A 54 -6.30 -3.47 -0.26
C SER A 54 -7.17 -4.52 -0.95
N LEU A 55 -8.23 -5.00 -0.31
CA LEU A 55 -9.09 -6.09 -0.81
C LEU A 55 -8.36 -7.42 -1.06
N ILE A 56 -7.21 -7.63 -0.44
CA ILE A 56 -6.51 -8.93 -0.44
C ILE A 56 -7.20 -9.90 0.54
N ASP A 57 -7.70 -9.35 1.65
CA ASP A 57 -8.44 -10.09 2.65
C ASP A 57 -9.82 -9.47 2.86
N ARG A 58 -10.75 -10.20 3.48
CA ARG A 58 -12.09 -9.73 3.80
C ARG A 58 -12.31 -9.58 5.30
N PRO A 59 -13.08 -8.60 5.75
CA PRO A 59 -13.46 -8.50 7.15
C PRO A 59 -14.31 -9.70 7.57
N SER A 60 -14.22 -10.08 8.84
CA SER A 60 -15.14 -11.10 9.42
C SER A 60 -16.51 -10.50 9.73
N ILE A 61 -16.55 -9.21 10.07
CA ILE A 61 -17.77 -8.43 10.33
C ILE A 61 -17.50 -7.00 9.87
N GLY A 62 -18.54 -6.30 9.43
CA GLY A 62 -18.49 -4.92 9.00
C GLY A 62 -18.39 -4.78 7.49
N SER A 63 -18.23 -3.56 7.00
CA SER A 63 -18.17 -3.25 5.57
C SER A 63 -17.10 -2.21 5.25
N ILE A 64 -16.54 -2.33 4.04
CA ILE A 64 -15.61 -1.37 3.44
C ILE A 64 -16.35 -0.70 2.29
N GLN A 65 -16.17 0.62 2.17
CA GLN A 65 -16.81 1.41 1.13
C GLN A 65 -15.77 2.34 0.50
N PHE A 66 -15.72 2.36 -0.83
CA PHE A 66 -14.95 3.32 -1.62
C PHE A 66 -15.91 4.23 -2.38
N ASP A 67 -15.76 5.54 -2.20
CA ASP A 67 -16.55 6.57 -2.88
C ASP A 67 -18.05 6.21 -2.98
N LYS A 68 -18.69 5.97 -1.84
CA LYS A 68 -20.11 5.55 -1.69
C LYS A 68 -20.46 4.12 -2.17
N ASN A 69 -19.51 3.40 -2.77
CA ASN A 69 -19.73 2.02 -3.21
C ASN A 69 -19.29 1.03 -2.14
N ILE A 70 -20.20 0.25 -1.62
CA ILE A 70 -19.89 -0.83 -0.66
C ILE A 70 -19.24 -1.98 -1.42
N VAL A 71 -18.13 -2.47 -0.89
CA VAL A 71 -17.39 -3.62 -1.45
C VAL A 71 -18.22 -4.89 -1.27
N ASN A 72 -18.49 -5.59 -2.36
CA ASN A 72 -19.04 -6.94 -2.32
C ASN A 72 -17.89 -7.95 -2.42
N PHE A 73 -17.53 -8.57 -1.29
CA PHE A 73 -16.42 -9.54 -1.22
C PHE A 73 -16.70 -10.88 -1.89
N ASP A 74 -17.94 -11.15 -2.33
CA ASP A 74 -18.26 -12.35 -3.10
C ASP A 74 -17.97 -12.18 -4.60
N ASN A 75 -17.74 -10.95 -5.07
CA ASN A 75 -17.40 -10.65 -6.45
C ASN A 75 -15.89 -10.47 -6.63
N ASN A 76 -15.15 -11.57 -6.62
CA ASN A 76 -13.69 -11.55 -6.72
C ASN A 76 -13.19 -10.84 -7.99
N LYS A 77 -13.75 -11.11 -9.17
CA LYS A 77 -13.31 -10.48 -10.43
C LYS A 77 -13.41 -8.96 -10.40
N LYS A 78 -14.51 -8.41 -9.85
CA LYS A 78 -14.69 -6.97 -9.72
C LYS A 78 -13.69 -6.38 -8.74
N ASN A 79 -13.46 -7.06 -7.62
CA ASN A 79 -12.52 -6.61 -6.59
C ASN A 79 -11.07 -6.67 -7.09
N ASP A 80 -10.70 -7.71 -7.85
CA ASP A 80 -9.37 -7.85 -8.45
C ASP A 80 -9.10 -6.73 -9.45
N LEU A 81 -10.06 -6.44 -10.33
CA LEU A 81 -9.94 -5.35 -11.29
C LEU A 81 -9.90 -3.98 -10.60
N PHE A 82 -10.72 -3.79 -9.57
CA PHE A 82 -10.70 -2.55 -8.77
C PHE A 82 -9.33 -2.37 -8.10
N ARG A 83 -8.80 -3.42 -7.46
CA ARG A 83 -7.47 -3.42 -6.83
C ARG A 83 -6.40 -3.08 -7.85
N ALA A 84 -6.36 -3.78 -8.98
CA ALA A 84 -5.36 -3.56 -10.02
C ALA A 84 -5.33 -2.12 -10.54
N LYS A 85 -6.50 -1.51 -10.69
CA LYS A 85 -6.65 -0.13 -11.19
C LYS A 85 -6.38 0.93 -10.14
N ASN A 86 -6.89 0.75 -8.93
CA ASN A 86 -7.07 1.85 -7.99
C ASN A 86 -6.21 1.75 -6.74
N ILE A 87 -5.54 0.61 -6.49
CA ILE A 87 -4.77 0.39 -5.26
C ILE A 87 -3.34 -0.03 -5.57
N GLY A 88 -2.38 0.81 -5.19
CA GLY A 88 -0.96 0.47 -5.18
C GLY A 88 -0.57 -0.05 -3.80
N ILE A 89 0.19 -1.15 -3.75
CA ILE A 89 0.61 -1.76 -2.50
C ILE A 89 2.13 -1.85 -2.47
N VAL A 90 2.72 -1.33 -1.39
CA VAL A 90 4.16 -1.43 -1.08
C VAL A 90 4.30 -2.25 0.19
N TYR A 91 5.02 -3.36 0.11
CA TYR A 91 5.26 -4.27 1.23
C TYR A 91 6.61 -4.01 1.89
N GLN A 92 6.75 -4.43 3.13
CA GLN A 92 8.00 -4.37 3.88
C GLN A 92 9.10 -5.22 3.22
N GLU A 93 8.76 -6.43 2.79
CA GLU A 93 9.68 -7.38 2.14
C GLU A 93 9.66 -7.25 0.60
N ASN A 94 9.33 -6.09 0.04
CA ASN A 94 9.27 -5.78 -1.39
C ASN A 94 8.40 -6.74 -2.23
N ASN A 95 8.34 -8.03 -1.94
CA ASN A 95 7.60 -9.08 -2.64
C ASN A 95 7.78 -9.00 -4.17
N LEU A 96 9.02 -8.80 -4.62
CA LEU A 96 9.36 -8.84 -6.04
C LEU A 96 9.38 -10.28 -6.54
N LEU A 97 8.97 -10.46 -7.78
CA LEU A 97 9.05 -11.74 -8.48
C LEU A 97 10.50 -12.02 -8.82
N SER A 98 11.11 -13.03 -8.21
CA SER A 98 12.53 -13.37 -8.29
C SER A 98 13.01 -13.67 -9.71
N ASP A 99 12.14 -14.29 -10.51
CA ASP A 99 12.41 -14.77 -11.87
C ASP A 99 12.18 -13.69 -12.94
N PHE A 100 11.83 -12.47 -12.51
CA PHE A 100 11.55 -11.34 -13.38
C PHE A 100 12.50 -10.17 -13.06
N THR A 101 12.93 -9.48 -14.10
CA THR A 101 13.76 -8.28 -13.99
C THR A 101 13.02 -7.12 -13.29
N ALA A 102 13.74 -6.07 -12.90
CA ALA A 102 13.13 -4.85 -12.36
C ALA A 102 12.08 -4.26 -13.30
N LEU A 103 12.37 -4.22 -14.60
CA LEU A 103 11.42 -3.76 -15.61
C LEU A 103 10.16 -4.62 -15.66
N GLU A 104 10.33 -5.94 -15.67
CA GLU A 104 9.24 -6.90 -15.74
C GLU A 104 8.36 -6.84 -14.50
N ASN A 105 8.95 -6.77 -13.31
CA ASN A 105 8.21 -6.60 -12.06
C ASN A 105 7.27 -5.38 -12.08
N VAL A 106 7.65 -4.31 -12.78
CA VAL A 106 6.85 -3.09 -12.86
C VAL A 106 5.79 -3.20 -13.96
N TYR A 107 6.14 -3.60 -15.19
CA TYR A 107 5.16 -3.62 -16.27
C TYR A 107 4.09 -4.71 -16.13
N LEU A 108 4.39 -5.83 -15.47
CA LEU A 108 3.41 -6.89 -15.20
C LEU A 108 2.19 -6.38 -14.42
N ALA A 109 2.40 -5.42 -13.51
CA ALA A 109 1.29 -4.79 -12.80
C ALA A 109 0.37 -3.98 -13.74
N ASN A 110 0.92 -3.40 -14.81
CA ASN A 110 0.11 -2.68 -15.79
C ASN A 110 -0.61 -3.64 -16.74
N LEU A 111 0.01 -4.76 -17.10
CA LEU A 111 -0.63 -5.79 -17.94
C LEU A 111 -1.87 -6.40 -17.30
N SER A 112 -2.03 -6.33 -15.99
CA SER A 112 -3.25 -6.79 -15.32
C SER A 112 -4.50 -5.94 -15.65
N ILE A 113 -4.30 -4.77 -16.29
CA ILE A 113 -5.37 -3.84 -16.69
C ILE A 113 -5.48 -3.73 -18.20
N ASP A 114 -4.34 -3.67 -18.87
CA ASP A 114 -4.23 -3.46 -20.32
C ASP A 114 -3.23 -4.47 -20.89
N ASN A 115 -3.63 -5.19 -21.95
CA ASN A 115 -2.83 -6.26 -22.55
C ASN A 115 -1.74 -5.74 -23.51
N ASP A 116 -1.52 -4.43 -23.63
CA ASP A 116 -0.47 -3.85 -24.46
C ASP A 116 0.89 -3.90 -23.75
N LYS A 117 1.68 -4.95 -24.07
CA LYS A 117 3.01 -5.16 -23.49
C LYS A 117 4.02 -4.06 -23.85
N GLU A 118 3.95 -3.50 -25.06
CA GLU A 118 4.89 -2.46 -25.49
C GLU A 118 4.62 -1.14 -24.77
N ALA A 119 3.37 -0.72 -24.67
CA ALA A 119 2.96 0.44 -23.91
C ALA A 119 3.30 0.28 -22.42
N ALA A 120 3.00 -0.88 -21.81
CA ALA A 120 3.33 -1.20 -20.43
C ALA A 120 4.84 -1.13 -20.15
N SER A 121 5.66 -1.74 -21.04
CA SER A 121 7.12 -1.71 -20.93
C SER A 121 7.67 -0.29 -21.05
N THR A 122 7.17 0.50 -21.99
CA THR A 122 7.59 1.91 -22.17
C THR A 122 7.26 2.76 -20.94
N LYS A 123 6.06 2.60 -20.39
CA LYS A 123 5.63 3.27 -19.17
C LYS A 123 6.51 2.90 -17.97
N ALA A 124 6.78 1.60 -17.81
CA ALA A 124 7.65 1.09 -16.75
C ALA A 124 9.10 1.60 -16.88
N LYS A 125 9.67 1.59 -18.09
CA LYS A 125 11.01 2.17 -18.36
C LYS A 125 11.08 3.64 -17.95
N THR A 126 10.09 4.42 -18.35
CA THR A 126 10.01 5.84 -18.03
C THR A 126 9.94 6.06 -16.51
N LEU A 127 9.12 5.27 -15.82
CA LEU A 127 8.96 5.37 -14.37
C LEU A 127 10.23 4.97 -13.63
N LEU A 128 10.86 3.84 -13.98
CA LEU A 128 12.11 3.38 -13.38
C LEU A 128 13.25 4.39 -13.60
N LYS A 129 13.34 5.03 -14.77
CA LYS A 129 14.30 6.10 -15.02
C LYS A 129 14.06 7.29 -14.08
N LYS A 130 12.82 7.72 -13.88
CA LYS A 130 12.47 8.85 -12.98
C LYS A 130 12.89 8.61 -11.54
N ILE A 131 12.93 7.36 -11.09
CA ILE A 131 13.32 6.99 -9.72
C ILE A 131 14.77 6.52 -9.60
N GLY A 132 15.61 6.82 -10.61
CA GLY A 132 17.06 6.59 -10.57
C GLY A 132 17.51 5.16 -10.88
N LEU A 133 16.66 4.34 -11.53
CA LEU A 133 16.98 2.94 -11.87
C LEU A 133 17.24 2.72 -13.37
N SER A 134 17.73 3.74 -14.09
CA SER A 134 18.00 3.65 -15.54
C SER A 134 18.93 2.49 -15.92
N ASN A 135 19.94 2.23 -15.09
CA ASN A 135 20.98 1.20 -15.33
C ASN A 135 20.62 -0.15 -14.67
N ARG A 136 19.41 -0.27 -14.10
CA ARG A 136 18.97 -1.47 -13.37
C ARG A 136 17.77 -2.18 -14.02
N LEU A 137 17.31 -1.73 -15.17
CA LEU A 137 16.09 -2.23 -15.83
C LEU A 137 16.08 -3.76 -16.00
N ASN A 138 17.21 -4.32 -16.40
CA ASN A 138 17.37 -5.75 -16.71
C ASN A 138 17.95 -6.57 -15.54
N HIS A 139 18.11 -5.96 -14.36
CA HIS A 139 18.59 -6.68 -13.17
C HIS A 139 17.48 -7.46 -12.52
N PHE A 140 17.78 -8.65 -12.05
CA PHE A 140 16.89 -9.44 -11.20
C PHE A 140 16.94 -8.94 -9.75
N PRO A 141 15.91 -9.21 -8.93
CA PRO A 141 15.89 -8.78 -7.53
C PRO A 141 17.13 -9.17 -6.73
N SER A 142 17.71 -10.34 -6.99
CA SER A 142 18.96 -10.80 -6.34
C SER A 142 20.20 -9.98 -6.68
N GLN A 143 20.16 -9.14 -7.71
CA GLN A 143 21.24 -8.27 -8.17
C GLN A 143 21.05 -6.81 -7.74
N LEU A 144 19.97 -6.52 -7.02
CA LEU A 144 19.61 -5.19 -6.55
C LEU A 144 19.90 -5.04 -5.06
N SER A 145 20.27 -3.85 -4.64
CA SER A 145 20.31 -3.51 -3.22
C SER A 145 18.89 -3.45 -2.63
N GLY A 146 18.76 -3.52 -1.30
CA GLY A 146 17.45 -3.41 -0.62
C GLY A 146 16.71 -2.13 -0.99
N GLY A 147 17.41 -0.99 -1.07
CA GLY A 147 16.82 0.28 -1.49
C GLY A 147 16.39 0.30 -2.97
N GLU A 148 17.17 -0.34 -3.87
CA GLU A 148 16.79 -0.50 -5.28
C GLU A 148 15.56 -1.42 -5.41
N CYS A 149 15.50 -2.53 -4.67
CA CYS A 149 14.30 -3.38 -4.61
C CYS A 149 13.07 -2.61 -4.13
N GLN A 150 13.22 -1.77 -3.10
CA GLN A 150 12.12 -0.96 -2.59
C GLN A 150 11.66 0.09 -3.61
N ARG A 151 12.56 0.71 -4.35
CA ARG A 151 12.21 1.61 -5.47
C ARG A 151 11.44 0.86 -6.56
N VAL A 152 11.85 -0.35 -6.94
CA VAL A 152 11.10 -1.19 -7.90
C VAL A 152 9.70 -1.51 -7.36
N SER A 153 9.56 -1.86 -6.08
CA SER A 153 8.27 -2.13 -5.43
C SER A 153 7.34 -0.90 -5.45
N ILE A 154 7.87 0.30 -5.19
CA ILE A 154 7.10 1.56 -5.31
C ILE A 154 6.71 1.80 -6.76
N ALA A 155 7.62 1.64 -7.73
CA ALA A 155 7.31 1.80 -9.15
C ALA A 155 6.18 0.85 -9.58
N ARG A 156 6.24 -0.41 -9.15
CA ARG A 156 5.17 -1.40 -9.39
C ARG A 156 3.84 -0.95 -8.80
N ALA A 157 3.86 -0.38 -7.59
CA ALA A 157 2.65 0.09 -6.92
C ALA A 157 2.00 1.30 -7.63
N ILE A 158 2.79 2.17 -8.26
CA ILE A 158 2.29 3.43 -8.84
C ILE A 158 2.14 3.42 -10.36
N ILE A 159 2.53 2.35 -11.07
CA ILE A 159 2.49 2.32 -12.54
C ILE A 159 1.09 2.55 -13.11
N ASN A 160 0.06 2.13 -12.41
CA ASN A 160 -1.34 2.27 -12.81
C ASN A 160 -1.98 3.60 -12.37
N ASP A 161 -1.18 4.53 -11.82
CA ASP A 161 -1.65 5.80 -11.26
C ASP A 161 -2.82 5.64 -10.27
N PRO A 162 -2.65 4.81 -9.21
CA PRO A 162 -3.75 4.44 -8.33
C PRO A 162 -4.25 5.62 -7.50
N GLU A 163 -5.55 5.59 -7.16
CA GLU A 163 -6.16 6.56 -6.24
C GLU A 163 -5.79 6.31 -4.77
N ILE A 164 -5.31 5.10 -4.44
CA ILE A 164 -4.92 4.69 -3.10
C ILE A 164 -3.53 4.08 -3.15
N ILE A 165 -2.65 4.52 -2.25
CA ILE A 165 -1.38 3.84 -1.99
C ILE A 165 -1.38 3.36 -0.55
N LEU A 166 -1.17 2.06 -0.36
CA LEU A 166 -1.02 1.42 0.93
C LEU A 166 0.41 0.91 1.08
N ALA A 167 1.10 1.32 2.14
CA ALA A 167 2.48 0.92 2.36
C ALA A 167 2.66 0.34 3.77
N ASP A 168 3.13 -0.90 3.85
CA ASP A 168 3.41 -1.56 5.13
C ASP A 168 4.91 -1.51 5.40
N GLU A 169 5.32 -0.72 6.41
CA GLU A 169 6.72 -0.51 6.82
C GLU A 169 7.69 -0.26 5.64
N PRO A 170 7.39 0.69 4.71
CA PRO A 170 8.12 0.83 3.44
C PRO A 170 9.60 1.20 3.60
N THR A 171 10.04 1.53 4.81
CA THR A 171 11.41 1.93 5.14
C THR A 171 12.03 1.07 6.24
N GLY A 172 11.31 0.05 6.75
CA GLY A 172 11.66 -0.64 7.98
C GLY A 172 12.96 -1.46 7.93
N SER A 173 13.39 -1.92 6.76
CA SER A 173 14.59 -2.74 6.56
C SER A 173 15.79 -1.96 5.98
N LEU A 174 15.69 -0.62 5.89
CA LEU A 174 16.68 0.21 5.20
C LEU A 174 17.48 1.06 6.18
N ASP A 175 18.71 1.40 5.79
CA ASP A 175 19.48 2.43 6.49
C ASP A 175 18.79 3.80 6.40
N LEU A 176 19.14 4.70 7.30
CA LEU A 176 18.44 5.98 7.48
C LEU A 176 18.44 6.86 6.21
N ASN A 177 19.54 6.87 5.43
CA ASN A 177 19.63 7.72 4.24
C ASN A 177 18.75 7.16 3.13
N THR A 178 18.87 5.88 2.86
CA THR A 178 18.00 5.16 1.90
C THR A 178 16.54 5.26 2.32
N ALA A 179 16.23 5.12 3.60
CA ALA A 179 14.88 5.26 4.12
C ALA A 179 14.27 6.65 3.86
N LYS A 180 15.06 7.73 4.01
CA LYS A 180 14.62 9.10 3.67
C LYS A 180 14.31 9.25 2.19
N GLU A 181 15.13 8.68 1.30
CA GLU A 181 14.90 8.72 -0.15
C GLU A 181 13.64 7.95 -0.54
N ILE A 182 13.43 6.75 0.03
CA ILE A 182 12.23 5.95 -0.20
C ILE A 182 10.98 6.68 0.31
N PHE A 183 11.04 7.27 1.51
CA PHE A 183 9.95 8.07 2.04
C PHE A 183 9.63 9.27 1.14
N GLN A 184 10.66 9.95 0.64
CA GLN A 184 10.47 11.08 -0.28
C GLN A 184 9.80 10.65 -1.59
N LEU A 185 10.15 9.47 -2.14
CA LEU A 185 9.47 8.91 -3.31
C LEU A 185 7.97 8.70 -3.05
N LEU A 186 7.64 8.16 -1.87
CA LEU A 186 6.23 7.98 -1.46
C LEU A 186 5.53 9.32 -1.25
N ASN A 187 6.17 10.27 -0.59
CA ASN A 187 5.62 11.61 -0.33
C ASN A 187 5.39 12.39 -1.64
N ASN A 188 6.24 12.23 -2.64
CA ASN A 188 6.07 12.83 -3.97
C ASN A 188 4.85 12.28 -4.73
N GLN A 189 4.22 11.21 -4.24
CA GLN A 189 2.97 10.69 -4.80
C GLN A 189 1.72 11.43 -4.29
N LYS A 190 1.86 12.34 -3.32
CA LYS A 190 0.72 13.14 -2.83
C LYS A 190 0.15 14.00 -3.95
N ASN A 191 -1.15 13.92 -4.11
CA ASN A 191 -1.93 14.82 -4.96
C ASN A 191 -3.39 14.89 -4.44
N PRO A 192 -4.19 15.88 -4.84
CA PRO A 192 -5.55 16.07 -4.28
C PRO A 192 -6.50 14.88 -4.48
N ASN A 193 -6.23 14.03 -5.47
CA ASN A 193 -7.09 12.88 -5.82
C ASN A 193 -6.59 11.56 -5.25
N ARG A 194 -5.50 11.56 -4.46
CA ARG A 194 -4.88 10.33 -3.96
C ARG A 194 -4.91 10.27 -2.44
N LEU A 195 -5.29 9.11 -1.93
CA LEU A 195 -5.16 8.72 -0.53
C LEU A 195 -3.88 7.90 -0.35
N ILE A 196 -3.04 8.27 0.60
CA ILE A 196 -1.85 7.49 0.98
C ILE A 196 -1.99 7.06 2.44
N ILE A 197 -1.83 5.77 2.72
CA ILE A 197 -1.80 5.23 4.08
C ILE A 197 -0.53 4.39 4.22
N PHE A 198 0.32 4.72 5.18
CA PHE A 198 1.50 3.92 5.45
C PHE A 198 1.58 3.54 6.93
N ALA A 199 1.85 2.26 7.17
CA ALA A 199 2.16 1.78 8.51
C ALA A 199 3.65 1.98 8.79
N THR A 200 3.97 2.45 9.99
CA THR A 200 5.35 2.56 10.44
C THR A 200 5.44 2.55 11.97
N HIS A 201 6.55 2.07 12.50
CA HIS A 201 6.94 2.27 13.89
C HIS A 201 7.93 3.43 14.07
N ASN A 202 8.40 4.04 12.96
CA ASN A 202 9.35 5.15 12.99
C ASN A 202 8.63 6.50 13.09
N ARG A 203 8.73 7.12 14.26
CA ARG A 203 8.10 8.40 14.55
C ARG A 203 8.55 9.52 13.61
N PHE A 204 9.83 9.53 13.20
CA PHE A 204 10.38 10.55 12.30
C PHE A 204 9.64 10.62 10.95
N PHE A 205 9.20 9.47 10.41
CA PHE A 205 8.42 9.45 9.18
C PHE A 205 6.93 9.69 9.45
N ALA A 206 6.41 9.17 10.56
CA ALA A 206 5.02 9.33 10.94
C ALA A 206 4.63 10.80 11.11
N ASP A 207 5.50 11.61 11.71
CA ASP A 207 5.29 13.06 11.95
C ASP A 207 5.28 13.90 10.66
N LYS A 208 5.61 13.31 9.51
CA LYS A 208 5.53 13.96 8.19
C LYS A 208 4.20 13.72 7.47
N ALA A 209 3.33 12.90 8.03
CA ALA A 209 1.99 12.65 7.50
C ALA A 209 1.04 13.80 7.85
N ASP A 210 -0.03 13.94 7.05
CA ASP A 210 -1.08 14.94 7.32
C ASP A 210 -1.96 14.52 8.51
N CYS A 211 -2.05 13.21 8.77
CA CYS A 211 -2.82 12.65 9.88
C CYS A 211 -2.05 11.49 10.51
N LEU A 212 -1.97 11.50 11.83
CA LEU A 212 -1.34 10.45 12.63
C LEU A 212 -2.41 9.59 13.30
N LEU A 213 -2.36 8.31 13.06
CA LEU A 213 -3.25 7.32 13.63
C LEU A 213 -2.48 6.36 14.53
N GLU A 214 -3.01 6.08 15.70
CA GLU A 214 -2.49 5.03 16.58
C GLU A 214 -3.40 3.81 16.55
N MET A 215 -2.78 2.68 16.31
CA MET A 215 -3.46 1.40 16.36
C MET A 215 -3.08 0.63 17.61
N THR A 216 -4.06 0.43 18.49
CA THR A 216 -3.91 -0.28 19.75
C THR A 216 -5.05 -1.26 19.96
N ASN A 217 -4.73 -2.49 20.38
CA ASN A 217 -5.73 -3.53 20.69
C ASN A 217 -6.80 -3.76 19.60
N GLY A 218 -6.45 -3.59 18.32
CA GLY A 218 -7.35 -3.80 17.17
C GLY A 218 -8.31 -2.65 16.91
N SER A 219 -8.08 -1.48 17.49
CA SER A 219 -8.82 -0.23 17.23
C SER A 219 -7.87 0.88 16.76
N VAL A 220 -8.40 1.90 16.08
CA VAL A 220 -7.66 3.05 15.58
C VAL A 220 -8.17 4.32 16.24
N LYS A 221 -7.24 5.18 16.66
CA LYS A 221 -7.54 6.52 17.17
C LYS A 221 -6.68 7.55 16.42
N THR A 222 -7.24 8.71 16.13
CA THR A 222 -6.46 9.85 15.64
C THR A 222 -5.66 10.42 16.81
N ILE A 223 -4.36 10.54 16.63
CA ILE A 223 -3.48 11.29 17.52
C ILE A 223 -3.28 12.63 16.82
N ASN A 224 -3.69 13.71 17.44
CA ASN A 224 -3.68 15.04 16.84
C ASN A 224 -2.45 15.34 15.96
N VAL A 225 -2.75 15.99 14.89
CA VAL A 225 -1.82 16.76 14.06
C VAL A 225 -1.81 18.20 14.55
#